data_4aacf0467d9c5d31d696d0ce080dcb20
#
_entry.id   4aacf0467d9c5d31d696d0ce080dcb20
#
_cell.length_a   1.000
_cell.length_b   1.000
_cell.length_c   1.000
_cell.angle_alpha   90.00
_cell.angle_beta   90.00
_cell.angle_gamma   90.00
#
_symmetry.space_group_name_H-M   'P 1'
#
loop_
_entity.id
_entity.type
_entity.pdbx_description
1 polymer ?
#
loop_
_entity_poly.entity_id
_entity_poly.type
_entity_poly.pdbx_seq_one_letter_code
_entity_poly.pdbx_strand_id
1 'polypeptide(L)'
;ALPGYAFISWNGLFTSPAQLGPLLIGIVVALVWTVAATVLAYLLFLRRDFTNPAYDGSGRRAITTGLLPLAGLTALTVAVVAVATPSTGSGIEQDKVQRSVATAFAHLYRMQTEQLNRPEVTEAQLRVTAACDKGGGQITAQGPGNDWRCVVTWHLPGVDAPGTAIYQLDVTADGRFVADGDGPKEVNGYFLVRTPTGDTPNPLWQFDGNVELLSTTPKG
;
A
#
# COMPACT_ATOMS: atom_id res chain seq x y z
N ALA A 1 10.32 15.44 3.17
CA ALA A 1 10.00 14.66 1.97
C ALA A 1 10.91 15.10 0.81
N LEU A 2 11.47 14.13 0.11
CA LEU A 2 12.25 14.37 -1.10
C LEU A 2 11.30 14.80 -2.24
N PRO A 3 11.75 15.62 -3.21
CA PRO A 3 10.93 15.99 -4.37
C PRO A 3 10.34 14.79 -5.10
N GLY A 4 11.05 13.65 -5.10
CA GLY A 4 10.58 12.40 -5.69
C GLY A 4 9.24 11.88 -5.14
N TYR A 5 8.89 12.21 -3.90
CA TYR A 5 7.58 11.84 -3.34
C TYR A 5 6.41 12.45 -4.14
N ALA A 6 6.60 13.67 -4.66
CA ALA A 6 5.56 14.32 -5.45
C ALA A 6 5.23 13.56 -6.74
N PHE A 7 6.17 12.79 -7.29
CA PHE A 7 5.95 12.02 -8.53
C PHE A 7 5.14 10.74 -8.33
N ILE A 8 5.07 10.20 -7.12
CA ILE A 8 4.30 8.98 -6.83
C ILE A 8 2.99 9.26 -6.11
N SER A 9 2.83 10.47 -5.56
CA SER A 9 1.64 10.85 -4.76
C SER A 9 0.34 10.88 -5.56
N TRP A 10 0.41 10.99 -6.89
CA TRP A 10 -0.74 10.99 -7.79
C TRP A 10 -1.38 9.60 -7.95
N ASN A 11 -0.69 8.52 -7.57
CA ASN A 11 -1.24 7.15 -7.64
C ASN A 11 -2.54 7.00 -6.83
N GLY A 12 -2.70 7.79 -5.74
CA GLY A 12 -3.95 7.81 -4.97
C GLY A 12 -5.20 8.25 -5.74
N LEU A 13 -5.05 8.89 -6.91
CA LEU A 13 -6.19 9.23 -7.77
C LEU A 13 -6.83 8.02 -8.44
N PHE A 14 -6.09 6.93 -8.60
CA PHE A 14 -6.55 5.70 -9.24
C PHE A 14 -7.08 4.67 -8.25
N THR A 15 -7.12 5.01 -6.96
CA THR A 15 -7.75 4.17 -5.94
C THR A 15 -9.25 4.45 -5.85
N SER A 16 -10.05 3.46 -5.46
CA SER A 16 -11.47 3.64 -5.22
C SER A 16 -11.79 3.37 -3.73
N PRO A 17 -12.20 4.38 -2.95
CA PRO A 17 -12.34 5.79 -3.30
C PRO A 17 -10.99 6.50 -3.51
N ALA A 18 -10.98 7.57 -4.35
CA ALA A 18 -9.77 8.33 -4.62
C ALA A 18 -9.19 8.97 -3.34
N GLN A 19 -7.89 8.75 -3.13
CA GLN A 19 -7.17 9.30 -1.98
C GLN A 19 -6.52 10.63 -2.35
N LEU A 20 -7.17 11.74 -2.00
CA LEU A 20 -6.66 13.08 -2.30
C LEU A 20 -5.57 13.55 -1.34
N GLY A 21 -5.47 12.96 -0.14
CA GLY A 21 -4.50 13.34 0.88
C GLY A 21 -3.04 13.29 0.40
N PRO A 22 -2.56 12.15 -0.12
CA PRO A 22 -1.21 12.03 -0.67
C PRO A 22 -0.93 13.01 -1.81
N LEU A 23 -1.91 13.25 -2.68
CA LEU A 23 -1.81 14.22 -3.78
C LEU A 23 -1.61 15.65 -3.26
N LEU A 24 -2.42 16.09 -2.31
CA LEU A 24 -2.31 17.43 -1.72
C LEU A 24 -0.96 17.62 -1.04
N ILE A 25 -0.49 16.63 -0.28
CA ILE A 25 0.85 16.65 0.34
C ILE A 25 1.93 16.74 -0.75
N GLY A 26 1.81 15.96 -1.82
CA GLY A 26 2.74 15.99 -2.95
C GLY A 26 2.81 17.36 -3.62
N ILE A 27 1.67 18.01 -3.84
CA ILE A 27 1.57 19.37 -4.41
C ILE A 27 2.26 20.39 -3.48
N VAL A 28 1.96 20.34 -2.18
CA VAL A 28 2.59 21.26 -1.21
C VAL A 28 4.11 21.07 -1.18
N VAL A 29 4.60 19.83 -1.15
CA VAL A 29 6.03 19.53 -1.21
C VAL A 29 6.67 20.08 -2.47
N ALA A 30 6.05 19.85 -3.63
CA ALA A 30 6.56 20.37 -4.92
C ALA A 30 6.62 21.91 -4.94
N LEU A 31 5.58 22.59 -4.46
CA LEU A 31 5.53 24.06 -4.38
C LEU A 31 6.60 24.60 -3.46
N VAL A 32 6.78 24.04 -2.27
CA VAL A 32 7.82 24.47 -1.31
C VAL A 32 9.21 24.36 -1.93
N TRP A 33 9.52 23.25 -2.56
CA TRP A 33 10.81 23.04 -3.22
C TRP A 33 11.01 23.99 -4.40
N THR A 34 9.98 24.23 -5.21
CA THR A 34 10.03 25.14 -6.35
C THR A 34 10.28 26.56 -5.90
N VAL A 35 9.54 27.05 -4.90
CA VAL A 35 9.73 28.40 -4.34
C VAL A 35 11.12 28.54 -3.74
N ALA A 36 11.56 27.57 -2.93
CA ALA A 36 12.87 27.61 -2.30
C ALA A 36 14.01 27.65 -3.34
N ALA A 37 13.95 26.79 -4.36
CA ALA A 37 14.94 26.75 -5.43
C ALA A 37 14.95 28.06 -6.25
N THR A 38 13.77 28.60 -6.56
CA THR A 38 13.65 29.85 -7.31
C THR A 38 14.21 31.06 -6.53
N VAL A 39 13.84 31.16 -5.23
CA VAL A 39 14.37 32.21 -4.37
C VAL A 39 15.89 32.12 -4.23
N LEU A 40 16.41 30.90 -4.01
CA LEU A 40 17.84 30.67 -3.91
C LEU A 40 18.57 31.06 -5.22
N ALA A 41 18.04 30.60 -6.35
CA ALA A 41 18.60 30.94 -7.66
C ALA A 41 18.59 32.44 -7.90
N TYR A 42 17.50 33.15 -7.58
CA TYR A 42 17.36 34.59 -7.68
C TYR A 42 18.38 35.34 -6.80
N LEU A 43 18.52 34.92 -5.53
CA LEU A 43 19.48 35.53 -4.60
C LEU A 43 20.94 35.33 -5.05
N LEU A 44 21.24 34.14 -5.60
CA LEU A 44 22.58 33.88 -6.17
C LEU A 44 22.83 34.70 -7.42
N PHE A 45 21.81 34.87 -8.27
CA PHE A 45 21.88 35.69 -9.46
C PHE A 45 22.13 37.17 -9.12
N LEU A 46 21.40 37.76 -8.16
CA LEU A 46 21.58 39.13 -7.72
C LEU A 46 22.97 39.42 -7.12
N ARG A 47 23.63 38.37 -6.61
CA ARG A 47 24.97 38.49 -6.02
C ARG A 47 26.10 38.29 -7.03
N ARG A 48 25.80 37.90 -8.26
CA ARG A 48 26.77 37.68 -9.30
C ARG A 48 27.11 39.01 -9.97
N ASP A 49 28.31 39.48 -9.75
CA ASP A 49 28.82 40.63 -10.46
C ASP A 49 29.34 40.20 -11.84
N PHE A 50 28.56 40.49 -12.86
CA PHE A 50 28.89 40.12 -14.24
C PHE A 50 29.93 41.10 -14.85
N THR A 51 30.24 42.19 -14.17
CA THR A 51 31.16 43.24 -14.68
C THR A 51 32.59 43.04 -14.23
N ASN A 52 32.82 42.23 -13.19
CA ASN A 52 34.15 41.98 -12.66
C ASN A 52 34.52 40.49 -12.70
N PRO A 53 35.21 40.01 -13.75
CA PRO A 53 35.58 38.59 -13.89
C PRO A 53 36.61 38.11 -12.84
N ALA A 54 37.23 39.03 -12.07
CA ALA A 54 38.17 38.68 -11.00
C ALA A 54 37.48 38.46 -9.63
N TYR A 55 36.15 38.64 -9.52
CA TYR A 55 35.42 38.44 -8.28
C TYR A 55 35.00 36.98 -8.12
N ASP A 56 35.94 36.14 -7.75
CA ASP A 56 35.67 34.85 -7.22
C ASP A 56 35.10 34.99 -5.81
N GLY A 57 33.76 34.98 -5.70
CA GLY A 57 33.07 34.99 -4.41
C GLY A 57 33.60 33.87 -3.52
N SER A 58 33.86 34.16 -2.24
CA SER A 58 34.39 33.13 -1.33
C SER A 58 33.43 31.95 -1.27
N GLY A 59 33.93 30.75 -1.57
CA GLY A 59 33.13 29.49 -1.52
C GLY A 59 32.44 29.28 -0.16
N ARG A 60 33.03 29.84 0.91
CA ARG A 60 32.44 29.85 2.25
C ARG A 60 31.14 30.67 2.32
N ARG A 61 31.02 31.78 1.61
CA ARG A 61 29.77 32.55 1.51
C ARG A 61 28.71 31.79 0.69
N ALA A 62 29.09 31.14 -0.37
CA ALA A 62 28.17 30.32 -1.16
C ALA A 62 27.58 29.14 -0.33
N ILE A 63 28.41 28.50 0.50
CA ILE A 63 27.97 27.43 1.42
C ILE A 63 27.00 27.98 2.48
N THR A 64 27.35 29.07 3.17
CA THR A 64 26.52 29.60 4.26
C THR A 64 25.20 30.19 3.77
N THR A 65 25.18 30.83 2.59
CA THR A 65 23.99 31.50 2.06
C THR A 65 23.14 30.62 1.15
N GLY A 66 23.66 29.49 0.69
CA GLY A 66 22.96 28.55 -0.17
C GLY A 66 22.68 27.19 0.50
N LEU A 67 23.73 26.53 0.92
CA LEU A 67 23.61 25.14 1.41
C LEU A 67 22.96 25.05 2.80
N LEU A 68 23.25 25.97 3.72
CA LEU A 68 22.66 25.97 5.05
C LEU A 68 21.14 26.21 5.05
N PRO A 69 20.58 27.21 4.34
CA PRO A 69 19.13 27.35 4.23
C PRO A 69 18.47 26.18 3.56
N LEU A 70 19.08 25.57 2.55
CA LEU A 70 18.56 24.38 1.89
C LEU A 70 18.52 23.18 2.84
N ALA A 71 19.58 22.94 3.60
CA ALA A 71 19.65 21.90 4.60
C ALA A 71 18.59 22.12 5.70
N GLY A 72 18.41 23.36 6.16
CA GLY A 72 17.39 23.75 7.13
C GLY A 72 15.96 23.49 6.62
N LEU A 73 15.68 23.86 5.37
CA LEU A 73 14.39 23.60 4.74
C LEU A 73 14.14 22.09 4.57
N THR A 74 15.15 21.33 4.18
CA THR A 74 15.05 19.87 4.06
C THR A 74 14.74 19.24 5.42
N ALA A 75 15.46 19.63 6.46
CA ALA A 75 15.23 19.13 7.81
C ALA A 75 13.83 19.50 8.32
N LEU A 76 13.38 20.72 8.10
CA LEU A 76 12.03 21.16 8.45
C LEU A 76 10.95 20.34 7.69
N THR A 77 11.14 20.13 6.39
CA THR A 77 10.20 19.33 5.58
C THR A 77 10.12 17.89 6.08
N VAL A 78 11.27 17.29 6.40
CA VAL A 78 11.31 15.93 6.97
C VAL A 78 10.60 15.88 8.33
N ALA A 79 10.83 16.86 9.20
CA ALA A 79 10.19 16.94 10.50
C ALA A 79 8.66 17.10 10.37
N VAL A 80 8.19 18.00 9.50
CA VAL A 80 6.75 18.20 9.25
C VAL A 80 6.11 16.93 8.71
N VAL A 81 6.74 16.23 7.78
CA VAL A 81 6.21 14.97 7.24
C VAL A 81 6.19 13.88 8.32
N ALA A 82 7.25 13.77 9.12
CA ALA A 82 7.30 12.78 10.20
C ALA A 82 6.20 13.00 11.26
N VAL A 83 5.86 14.26 11.53
CA VAL A 83 4.75 14.59 12.46
C VAL A 83 3.38 14.46 11.80
N ALA A 84 3.28 14.80 10.51
CA ALA A 84 2.02 14.77 9.77
C ALA A 84 1.65 13.37 9.23
N THR A 85 2.61 12.43 9.15
CA THR A 85 2.30 11.04 8.87
C THR A 85 1.80 10.38 10.16
N PRO A 86 0.48 10.16 10.30
CA PRO A 86 -0.02 9.44 11.45
C PRO A 86 0.62 8.05 11.44
N SER A 87 1.05 7.59 12.61
CA SER A 87 1.47 6.20 12.84
C SER A 87 0.23 5.29 12.82
N THR A 88 -0.50 5.31 11.71
CA THR A 88 -1.80 4.63 11.53
C THR A 88 -1.66 3.14 11.26
N GLY A 89 -0.51 2.56 11.49
CA GLY A 89 -0.30 1.12 11.34
C GLY A 89 -0.48 0.29 12.63
N SER A 90 -0.78 0.92 13.77
CA SER A 90 -0.80 0.24 15.07
C SER A 90 -1.93 -0.77 15.29
N GLY A 91 -2.85 -0.92 14.36
CA GLY A 91 -3.95 -1.87 14.43
C GLY A 91 -3.87 -3.01 13.42
N ILE A 92 -2.93 -2.96 12.48
CA ILE A 92 -2.75 -4.02 11.45
C ILE A 92 -1.78 -5.05 12.01
N GLU A 93 -2.30 -6.12 12.54
CA GLU A 93 -1.57 -7.23 13.14
C GLU A 93 -1.76 -8.48 12.27
N GLN A 94 -0.78 -9.36 12.27
CA GLN A 94 -0.77 -10.57 11.43
C GLN A 94 -2.03 -11.41 11.58
N ASP A 95 -2.47 -11.65 12.81
CA ASP A 95 -3.65 -12.45 13.10
C ASP A 95 -4.95 -11.82 12.58
N LYS A 96 -5.03 -10.49 12.58
CA LYS A 96 -6.17 -9.74 12.02
C LYS A 96 -6.18 -9.82 10.49
N VAL A 97 -5.02 -9.67 9.85
CA VAL A 97 -4.90 -9.85 8.39
C VAL A 97 -5.32 -11.26 8.00
N GLN A 98 -4.80 -12.28 8.70
CA GLN A 98 -5.14 -13.69 8.45
C GLN A 98 -6.64 -13.95 8.56
N ARG A 99 -7.29 -13.47 9.63
CA ARG A 99 -8.75 -13.64 9.79
C ARG A 99 -9.53 -12.91 8.69
N SER A 100 -9.16 -11.69 8.38
CA SER A 100 -9.87 -10.89 7.36
C SER A 100 -9.76 -11.51 5.97
N VAL A 101 -8.57 -11.98 5.60
CA VAL A 101 -8.34 -12.68 4.32
C VAL A 101 -9.13 -13.99 4.26
N ALA A 102 -9.10 -14.79 5.33
CA ALA A 102 -9.85 -16.04 5.39
C ALA A 102 -11.37 -15.82 5.26
N THR A 103 -11.90 -14.78 5.91
CA THR A 103 -13.33 -14.44 5.85
C THR A 103 -13.72 -13.95 4.45
N ALA A 104 -12.94 -13.04 3.85
CA ALA A 104 -13.19 -12.53 2.50
C ALA A 104 -13.14 -13.68 1.47
N PHE A 105 -12.13 -14.55 1.56
CA PHE A 105 -12.01 -15.71 0.69
C PHE A 105 -13.19 -16.65 0.81
N ALA A 106 -13.63 -16.99 2.04
CA ALA A 106 -14.76 -17.89 2.26
C ALA A 106 -16.05 -17.36 1.61
N HIS A 107 -16.30 -16.06 1.76
CA HIS A 107 -17.43 -15.37 1.16
C HIS A 107 -17.40 -15.44 -0.37
N LEU A 108 -16.26 -15.09 -0.97
CA LEU A 108 -16.08 -15.10 -2.42
C LEU A 108 -16.10 -16.52 -3.01
N TYR A 109 -15.57 -17.51 -2.29
CA TYR A 109 -15.66 -18.90 -2.70
C TYR A 109 -17.12 -19.37 -2.81
N ARG A 110 -17.95 -19.02 -1.83
CA ARG A 110 -19.39 -19.30 -1.89
C ARG A 110 -20.04 -18.63 -3.12
N MET A 111 -19.75 -17.35 -3.35
CA MET A 111 -20.24 -16.65 -4.54
C MET A 111 -19.79 -17.31 -5.84
N GLN A 112 -18.54 -17.76 -5.92
CA GLN A 112 -18.03 -18.50 -7.08
C GLN A 112 -18.75 -19.82 -7.29
N THR A 113 -19.07 -20.58 -6.23
CA THR A 113 -19.83 -21.83 -6.35
C THR A 113 -21.23 -21.60 -6.87
N GLU A 114 -21.89 -20.53 -6.46
CA GLU A 114 -23.19 -20.08 -7.02
C GLU A 114 -23.07 -19.74 -8.51
N GLN A 115 -22.07 -18.94 -8.91
CA GLN A 115 -21.85 -18.57 -10.32
C GLN A 115 -21.57 -19.80 -11.22
N LEU A 116 -20.87 -20.79 -10.67
CA LEU A 116 -20.51 -22.03 -11.38
C LEU A 116 -21.62 -23.10 -11.33
N ASN A 117 -22.75 -22.79 -10.71
CA ASN A 117 -23.86 -23.74 -10.49
C ASN A 117 -23.38 -25.05 -9.84
N ARG A 118 -22.47 -24.92 -8.88
CA ARG A 118 -21.96 -26.05 -8.07
C ARG A 118 -22.82 -26.24 -6.82
N PRO A 119 -22.73 -27.41 -6.16
CA PRO A 119 -23.40 -27.62 -4.89
C PRO A 119 -23.10 -26.53 -3.88
N GLU A 120 -24.13 -26.06 -3.19
CA GLU A 120 -24.00 -24.99 -2.20
C GLU A 120 -23.11 -25.44 -1.03
N VAL A 121 -22.18 -24.57 -0.67
CA VAL A 121 -21.27 -24.76 0.45
C VAL A 121 -21.34 -23.53 1.34
N THR A 122 -21.55 -23.73 2.64
CA THR A 122 -21.53 -22.61 3.60
C THR A 122 -20.09 -22.20 3.93
N GLU A 123 -19.89 -20.94 4.29
CA GLU A 123 -18.56 -20.41 4.69
C GLU A 123 -17.98 -21.22 5.88
N ALA A 124 -18.82 -21.63 6.82
CA ALA A 124 -18.41 -22.46 7.97
C ALA A 124 -17.92 -23.86 7.56
N GLN A 125 -18.52 -24.45 6.53
CA GLN A 125 -18.12 -25.77 6.03
C GLN A 125 -16.76 -25.74 5.34
N LEU A 126 -16.39 -24.61 4.74
CA LEU A 126 -15.11 -24.43 4.07
C LEU A 126 -13.92 -24.42 5.05
N ARG A 127 -14.13 -24.10 6.32
CA ARG A 127 -13.08 -24.03 7.35
C ARG A 127 -11.81 -23.33 6.84
N VAL A 128 -12.01 -22.18 6.21
CA VAL A 128 -10.91 -21.41 5.59
C VAL A 128 -9.96 -20.91 6.65
N THR A 129 -8.67 -21.06 6.39
CA THR A 129 -7.59 -20.47 7.19
C THR A 129 -6.63 -19.74 6.26
N ALA A 130 -6.01 -18.69 6.76
CA ALA A 130 -4.95 -17.98 6.06
C ALA A 130 -3.71 -17.94 6.94
N ALA A 131 -2.56 -18.25 6.36
CA ALA A 131 -1.25 -18.06 6.97
C ALA A 131 -0.55 -16.94 6.18
N CYS A 132 -0.39 -15.78 6.81
CA CYS A 132 0.20 -14.60 6.20
C CYS A 132 1.53 -14.27 6.85
N ASP A 133 2.50 -13.86 6.05
CA ASP A 133 3.76 -13.28 6.49
C ASP A 133 4.00 -11.94 5.79
N LYS A 134 5.00 -11.20 6.26
CA LYS A 134 5.42 -9.93 5.68
C LYS A 134 6.92 -9.97 5.39
N GLY A 135 7.30 -9.44 4.21
CA GLY A 135 8.71 -9.44 3.82
C GLY A 135 9.35 -10.82 3.77
N GLY A 136 8.60 -11.88 3.43
CA GLY A 136 9.10 -13.26 3.41
C GLY A 136 9.44 -13.81 4.80
N GLY A 137 8.77 -13.32 5.85
CA GLY A 137 9.02 -13.74 7.24
C GLY A 137 10.27 -13.15 7.88
N GLN A 138 10.96 -12.25 7.20
CA GLN A 138 12.21 -11.64 7.70
C GLN A 138 11.97 -10.42 8.62
N ILE A 139 10.76 -9.87 8.60
CA ILE A 139 10.35 -8.72 9.41
C ILE A 139 9.10 -9.06 10.21
N THR A 140 8.84 -8.26 11.25
CA THR A 140 7.60 -8.42 12.03
C THR A 140 6.39 -8.20 11.13
N ALA A 141 5.48 -9.17 11.11
CA ALA A 141 4.28 -9.15 10.27
C ALA A 141 3.21 -8.22 10.87
N GLN A 142 3.43 -6.90 10.70
CA GLN A 142 2.53 -5.84 11.18
C GLN A 142 2.60 -4.61 10.28
N GLY A 143 1.56 -3.77 10.35
CA GLY A 143 1.48 -2.51 9.63
C GLY A 143 1.13 -2.64 8.16
N PRO A 144 0.91 -1.51 7.47
CA PRO A 144 0.58 -1.46 6.06
C PRO A 144 1.78 -1.84 5.19
N GLY A 145 1.52 -2.17 3.93
CA GLY A 145 2.55 -2.45 2.91
C GLY A 145 2.06 -3.41 1.85
N ASN A 146 2.81 -3.50 0.76
CA ASN A 146 2.56 -4.39 -0.38
C ASN A 146 3.44 -5.65 -0.36
N ASP A 147 4.05 -5.92 0.77
CA ASP A 147 4.97 -7.03 1.01
C ASP A 147 4.37 -8.16 1.86
N TRP A 148 3.04 -8.15 2.00
CA TRP A 148 2.30 -9.24 2.62
C TRP A 148 2.08 -10.38 1.64
N ARG A 149 2.30 -11.61 2.11
CA ARG A 149 2.01 -12.83 1.37
C ARG A 149 1.19 -13.77 2.23
N CYS A 150 0.08 -14.28 1.68
CA CYS A 150 -0.83 -15.18 2.38
C CYS A 150 -1.00 -16.49 1.62
N VAL A 151 -0.92 -17.60 2.33
CA VAL A 151 -1.37 -18.91 1.86
C VAL A 151 -2.73 -19.18 2.48
N VAL A 152 -3.75 -19.28 1.65
CA VAL A 152 -5.13 -19.60 2.06
C VAL A 152 -5.36 -21.07 1.86
N THR A 153 -5.92 -21.73 2.86
CA THR A 153 -6.27 -23.16 2.83
C THR A 153 -7.74 -23.33 3.16
N TRP A 154 -8.45 -24.18 2.42
CA TRP A 154 -9.86 -24.51 2.66
C TRP A 154 -10.13 -25.99 2.48
N HIS A 155 -11.26 -26.44 3.00
CA HIS A 155 -11.71 -27.83 2.91
C HIS A 155 -13.10 -27.86 2.27
N LEU A 156 -13.29 -28.81 1.36
CA LEU A 156 -14.60 -29.09 0.79
C LEU A 156 -15.24 -30.28 1.54
N PRO A 157 -16.56 -30.26 1.77
CA PRO A 157 -17.25 -31.39 2.34
C PRO A 157 -17.05 -32.66 1.49
N GLY A 158 -16.61 -33.74 2.13
CA GLY A 158 -16.39 -35.03 1.45
C GLY A 158 -15.11 -35.13 0.62
N VAL A 159 -14.22 -34.13 0.71
CA VAL A 159 -12.90 -34.12 0.04
C VAL A 159 -11.83 -34.11 1.12
N ASP A 160 -10.97 -35.14 1.14
CA ASP A 160 -9.90 -35.24 2.15
C ASP A 160 -8.74 -34.23 1.92
N ALA A 161 -8.44 -33.96 0.67
CA ALA A 161 -7.35 -33.02 0.32
C ALA A 161 -7.81 -31.56 0.47
N PRO A 162 -7.07 -30.73 1.20
CA PRO A 162 -7.35 -29.30 1.25
C PRO A 162 -7.05 -28.61 -0.08
N GLY A 163 -7.86 -27.62 -0.43
CA GLY A 163 -7.50 -26.65 -1.46
C GLY A 163 -6.55 -25.61 -0.89
N THR A 164 -5.66 -25.05 -1.74
CA THR A 164 -4.74 -23.98 -1.38
C THR A 164 -4.73 -22.91 -2.44
N ALA A 165 -4.54 -21.65 -2.03
CA ALA A 165 -4.29 -20.51 -2.91
C ALA A 165 -3.26 -19.59 -2.28
N ILE A 166 -2.51 -18.86 -3.12
CA ILE A 166 -1.42 -17.99 -2.69
C ILE A 166 -1.73 -16.57 -3.17
N TYR A 167 -1.66 -15.61 -2.26
CA TYR A 167 -1.96 -14.21 -2.55
C TYR A 167 -0.83 -13.31 -2.08
N GLN A 168 -0.51 -12.32 -2.89
CA GLN A 168 0.18 -11.12 -2.45
C GLN A 168 -0.85 -10.07 -2.08
N LEU A 169 -0.64 -9.39 -0.93
CA LEU A 169 -1.55 -8.36 -0.48
C LEU A 169 -0.86 -7.00 -0.46
N ASP A 170 -1.60 -5.99 -0.92
CA ASP A 170 -1.32 -4.60 -0.64
C ASP A 170 -2.28 -4.11 0.45
N VAL A 171 -1.74 -3.86 1.64
CA VAL A 171 -2.51 -3.42 2.82
C VAL A 171 -2.26 -1.95 3.06
N THR A 172 -3.29 -1.14 2.96
CA THR A 172 -3.23 0.30 3.19
C THR A 172 -3.28 0.66 4.68
N ALA A 173 -2.85 1.88 5.03
CA ALA A 173 -2.78 2.33 6.43
C ALA A 173 -4.14 2.39 7.14
N ASP A 174 -5.23 2.47 6.41
CA ASP A 174 -6.61 2.43 6.92
C ASP A 174 -7.18 1.00 7.03
N GLY A 175 -6.35 -0.01 6.78
CA GLY A 175 -6.70 -1.43 6.91
C GLY A 175 -7.38 -2.04 5.70
N ARG A 176 -7.61 -1.30 4.62
CA ARG A 176 -8.07 -1.92 3.37
C ARG A 176 -6.96 -2.75 2.76
N PHE A 177 -7.32 -3.84 2.13
CA PHE A 177 -6.36 -4.64 1.38
C PHE A 177 -6.92 -5.04 0.02
N VAL A 178 -5.99 -5.23 -0.93
CA VAL A 178 -6.23 -5.93 -2.18
C VAL A 178 -5.35 -7.18 -2.17
N ALA A 179 -5.95 -8.32 -2.45
CA ALA A 179 -5.29 -9.62 -2.55
C ALA A 179 -5.24 -10.03 -4.01
N ASP A 180 -4.03 -10.15 -4.55
CA ASP A 180 -3.76 -10.60 -5.91
C ASP A 180 -3.26 -12.04 -5.91
N GLY A 181 -3.79 -12.86 -6.82
CA GLY A 181 -3.34 -14.24 -6.99
C GLY A 181 -1.88 -14.31 -7.44
N ASP A 182 -1.01 -14.79 -6.55
CA ASP A 182 0.46 -14.92 -6.76
C ASP A 182 0.88 -16.39 -7.00
N GLY A 183 -0.06 -17.31 -6.94
CA GLY A 183 0.22 -18.73 -7.20
C GLY A 183 0.13 -19.08 -8.69
N PRO A 184 0.73 -20.19 -9.08
CA PRO A 184 0.56 -20.73 -10.42
C PRO A 184 -0.91 -21.12 -10.65
N LYS A 185 -1.32 -21.25 -11.92
CA LYS A 185 -2.71 -21.59 -12.28
C LYS A 185 -3.22 -22.89 -11.67
N GLU A 186 -2.35 -23.81 -11.32
CA GLU A 186 -2.64 -25.08 -10.68
C GLU A 186 -3.11 -24.88 -9.23
N VAL A 187 -2.74 -23.75 -8.60
CA VAL A 187 -3.07 -23.38 -7.23
C VAL A 187 -4.16 -22.32 -7.19
N ASN A 188 -3.98 -21.20 -7.90
CA ASN A 188 -4.92 -20.07 -7.86
C ASN A 188 -6.02 -20.15 -8.92
N GLY A 189 -5.94 -21.08 -9.87
CA GLY A 189 -6.86 -21.16 -11.00
C GLY A 189 -6.54 -20.12 -12.09
N TYR A 190 -7.51 -19.88 -12.95
CA TYR A 190 -7.42 -18.92 -14.06
C TYR A 190 -8.12 -17.61 -13.70
N PHE A 191 -7.71 -16.53 -14.36
CA PHE A 191 -8.36 -15.22 -14.26
C PHE A 191 -9.84 -15.25 -14.66
N LEU A 192 -10.19 -16.07 -15.66
CA LEU A 192 -11.58 -16.30 -16.08
C LEU A 192 -12.05 -17.69 -15.67
N VAL A 193 -13.30 -17.80 -15.28
CA VAL A 193 -13.99 -19.06 -15.04
C VAL A 193 -15.15 -19.22 -16.03
N ARG A 194 -15.36 -20.46 -16.49
CA ARG A 194 -16.46 -20.80 -17.39
C ARG A 194 -17.74 -21.02 -16.60
N THR A 195 -18.73 -20.16 -16.83
CA THR A 195 -20.09 -20.32 -16.28
C THR A 195 -21.07 -20.81 -17.35
N PRO A 196 -22.29 -21.23 -17.00
CA PRO A 196 -23.33 -21.61 -17.99
C PRO A 196 -23.67 -20.49 -18.97
N THR A 197 -23.46 -19.23 -18.60
CA THR A 197 -23.76 -18.04 -19.40
C THR A 197 -22.55 -17.48 -20.16
N GLY A 198 -21.37 -18.06 -19.98
CA GLY A 198 -20.12 -17.62 -20.64
C GLY A 198 -18.95 -17.49 -19.67
N ASP A 199 -17.85 -16.95 -20.17
CA ASP A 199 -16.67 -16.69 -19.36
C ASP A 199 -16.89 -15.44 -18.49
N THR A 200 -16.56 -15.53 -17.20
CA THR A 200 -16.65 -14.42 -16.23
C THR A 200 -15.37 -14.30 -15.43
N PRO A 201 -15.02 -13.11 -14.90
CA PRO A 201 -13.89 -12.95 -14.00
C PRO A 201 -14.01 -13.89 -12.79
N ASN A 202 -12.88 -14.51 -12.44
CA ASN A 202 -12.80 -15.35 -11.26
C ASN A 202 -12.71 -14.46 -10.00
N PRO A 203 -13.71 -14.46 -9.11
CA PRO A 203 -13.70 -13.61 -7.93
C PRO A 203 -12.60 -13.98 -6.93
N LEU A 204 -12.01 -15.16 -7.07
CA LEU A 204 -10.88 -15.62 -6.26
C LEU A 204 -9.52 -15.30 -6.88
N TRP A 205 -9.46 -14.71 -8.07
CA TRP A 205 -8.20 -14.32 -8.67
C TRP A 205 -7.65 -13.03 -8.05
N GLN A 206 -8.52 -12.06 -7.84
CA GLN A 206 -8.21 -10.80 -7.17
C GLN A 206 -9.42 -10.37 -6.38
N PHE A 207 -9.21 -9.95 -5.14
CA PHE A 207 -10.28 -9.46 -4.29
C PHE A 207 -9.78 -8.44 -3.27
N ASP A 208 -10.70 -7.64 -2.78
CA ASP A 208 -10.48 -6.65 -1.74
C ASP A 208 -11.16 -7.01 -0.44
N GLY A 209 -10.72 -6.38 0.63
CA GLY A 209 -11.30 -6.52 1.95
C GLY A 209 -10.76 -5.50 2.93
N ASN A 210 -11.20 -5.62 4.17
CA ASN A 210 -10.78 -4.76 5.27
C ASN A 210 -10.23 -5.58 6.42
N VAL A 211 -9.07 -5.18 6.94
CA VAL A 211 -8.54 -5.69 8.19
C VAL A 211 -9.36 -5.08 9.34
N GLU A 212 -9.85 -5.92 10.23
CA GLU A 212 -10.62 -5.48 11.39
C GLU A 212 -9.70 -4.76 12.39
N LEU A 213 -9.65 -3.43 12.31
CA LEU A 213 -8.80 -2.59 13.17
C LEU A 213 -9.38 -2.44 14.59
N LEU A 214 -10.70 -2.51 14.71
CA LEU A 214 -11.43 -2.42 15.98
C LEU A 214 -11.65 -3.83 16.53
N SER A 215 -10.70 -4.36 17.29
CA SER A 215 -10.97 -5.58 18.06
C SER A 215 -11.87 -5.24 19.23
N THR A 216 -13.16 -5.46 19.08
CA THR A 216 -14.00 -5.75 20.23
C THR A 216 -13.66 -7.16 20.70
N THR A 217 -12.61 -7.31 21.51
CA THR A 217 -12.47 -8.51 22.31
C THR A 217 -13.66 -8.49 23.29
N PRO A 218 -14.60 -9.43 23.23
CA PRO A 218 -15.56 -9.56 24.31
C PRO A 218 -14.72 -9.92 25.54
N LYS A 219 -14.69 -9.02 26.54
CA LYS A 219 -14.24 -9.38 27.88
C LYS A 219 -15.18 -10.47 28.35
N GLY A 220 -14.73 -11.73 28.28
CA GLY A 220 -15.31 -12.83 29.02
C GLY A 220 -15.01 -12.69 30.52
#